data_47acb02c12f85119073fb01848c77203
#
_entry.id   47acb02c12f85119073fb01848c77203
#
_cell.length_a   1.000
_cell.length_b   1.000
_cell.length_c   1.000
_cell.angle_alpha   90.00
_cell.angle_beta   90.00
_cell.angle_gamma   90.00
#
_symmetry.space_group_name_H-M   'P 1'
#
loop_
_entity.id
_entity.type
_entity.pdbx_description
1 polymer ?
#
loop_
_entity_poly.entity_id
_entity_poly.type
_entity_poly.pdbx_seq_one_letter_code
_entity_poly.pdbx_strand_id
1 'polypeptide(L)'
;MKENENENANGKIREIISNVLYIAAVLLISFLIVRYVGQRTEVIGSSMVPTLEDGNQLITDKITYHFREPERFDIVVFPHAPVNEFYIKRIIGMPGETVEIADDGTIYINGEVLEENYGYGETRPQEMSGPVLLGDNEYFVLGDNREVSLDSRYREVGNIPRSIIIGRAWLRLYPFDQFGLLTDK
;
A
#
# COMPACT_ATOMS: atom_id res chain seq x y z
N MET A 1 -61.58 3.79 -21.84
CA MET A 1 -60.41 3.89 -22.74
C MET A 1 -59.34 4.81 -22.19
N LYS A 2 -59.65 6.00 -21.69
CA LYS A 2 -58.64 6.94 -21.11
C LYS A 2 -58.02 6.49 -19.78
N GLU A 3 -58.71 5.70 -18.95
CA GLU A 3 -58.18 5.20 -17.67
C GLU A 3 -57.06 4.18 -17.86
N ASN A 4 -57.20 3.23 -18.79
CA ASN A 4 -56.20 2.21 -19.12
C ASN A 4 -54.93 2.81 -19.77
N GLU A 5 -55.04 3.94 -20.49
CA GLU A 5 -53.86 4.65 -21.02
C GLU A 5 -53.05 5.34 -19.92
N ASN A 6 -53.71 5.90 -18.93
CA ASN A 6 -53.06 6.54 -17.79
C ASN A 6 -52.37 5.55 -16.82
N GLU A 7 -52.98 4.38 -16.59
CA GLU A 7 -52.36 3.32 -15.79
C GLU A 7 -51.11 2.77 -16.47
N ASN A 8 -51.13 2.57 -17.78
CA ASN A 8 -50.03 2.09 -18.58
C ASN A 8 -48.85 3.12 -18.64
N ALA A 9 -49.19 4.41 -18.74
CA ALA A 9 -48.21 5.49 -18.69
C ALA A 9 -47.55 5.61 -17.33
N ASN A 10 -48.31 5.50 -16.24
CA ASN A 10 -47.78 5.53 -14.88
C ASN A 10 -46.89 4.29 -14.60
N GLY A 11 -47.25 3.12 -15.13
CA GLY A 11 -46.42 1.91 -15.04
C GLY A 11 -45.06 2.09 -15.72
N LYS A 12 -45.04 2.62 -16.94
CA LYS A 12 -43.77 2.91 -17.66
C LYS A 12 -42.95 3.97 -17.00
N ILE A 13 -43.55 5.02 -16.47
CA ILE A 13 -42.81 6.06 -15.72
C ILE A 13 -42.17 5.48 -14.48
N ARG A 14 -42.87 4.63 -13.73
CA ARG A 14 -42.35 3.97 -12.53
C ARG A 14 -41.17 3.02 -12.86
N GLU A 15 -41.26 2.30 -13.95
CA GLU A 15 -40.20 1.44 -14.47
C GLU A 15 -38.95 2.25 -14.86
N ILE A 16 -39.15 3.37 -15.59
CA ILE A 16 -38.02 4.26 -15.94
C ILE A 16 -37.36 4.84 -14.70
N ILE A 17 -38.14 5.32 -13.72
CA ILE A 17 -37.61 5.85 -12.48
C ILE A 17 -36.83 4.78 -11.72
N SER A 18 -37.37 3.55 -11.64
CA SER A 18 -36.67 2.42 -10.98
C SER A 18 -35.33 2.12 -11.63
N ASN A 19 -35.29 2.07 -12.97
CA ASN A 19 -34.05 1.81 -13.72
C ASN A 19 -33.03 2.95 -13.55
N VAL A 20 -33.48 4.19 -13.55
CA VAL A 20 -32.60 5.36 -13.30
C VAL A 20 -32.01 5.32 -11.89
N LEU A 21 -32.83 5.01 -10.88
CA LEU A 21 -32.37 4.87 -9.49
C LEU A 21 -31.36 3.71 -9.33
N TYR A 22 -31.61 2.58 -9.99
CA TYR A 22 -30.68 1.45 -10.00
C TYR A 22 -29.32 1.83 -10.60
N ILE A 23 -29.33 2.47 -11.79
CA ILE A 23 -28.09 2.93 -12.44
C ILE A 23 -27.36 3.94 -11.53
N ALA A 24 -28.10 4.90 -10.96
CA ALA A 24 -27.53 5.89 -10.05
C ALA A 24 -26.89 5.24 -8.80
N ALA A 25 -27.55 4.21 -8.24
CA ALA A 25 -27.03 3.46 -7.11
C ALA A 25 -25.74 2.69 -7.48
N VAL A 26 -25.72 2.03 -8.64
CA VAL A 26 -24.52 1.33 -9.13
C VAL A 26 -23.36 2.29 -9.33
N LEU A 27 -23.62 3.44 -9.96
CA LEU A 27 -22.58 4.46 -10.19
C LEU A 27 -22.05 5.04 -8.86
N LEU A 28 -22.96 5.31 -7.91
CA LEU A 28 -22.59 5.79 -6.58
C LEU A 28 -21.72 4.76 -5.83
N ILE A 29 -22.14 3.50 -5.80
CA ILE A 29 -21.39 2.43 -5.15
C ILE A 29 -20.01 2.27 -5.81
N SER A 30 -19.94 2.24 -7.15
CA SER A 30 -18.68 2.17 -7.88
C SER A 30 -17.76 3.36 -7.54
N PHE A 31 -18.31 4.57 -7.50
CA PHE A 31 -17.57 5.77 -7.10
C PHE A 31 -17.04 5.67 -5.67
N LEU A 32 -17.85 5.20 -4.72
CA LEU A 32 -17.45 5.02 -3.32
C LEU A 32 -16.33 3.97 -3.20
N ILE A 33 -16.43 2.85 -3.92
CA ILE A 33 -15.38 1.83 -3.94
C ILE A 33 -14.07 2.42 -4.43
N VAL A 34 -14.05 3.06 -5.60
CA VAL A 34 -12.84 3.65 -6.17
C VAL A 34 -12.26 4.77 -5.27
N ARG A 35 -13.14 5.56 -4.63
CA ARG A 35 -12.73 6.71 -3.81
C ARG A 35 -12.16 6.31 -2.45
N TYR A 36 -12.71 5.28 -1.82
CA TYR A 36 -12.44 4.95 -0.42
C TYR A 36 -11.78 3.58 -0.21
N VAL A 37 -11.97 2.62 -1.10
CA VAL A 37 -11.48 1.25 -0.92
C VAL A 37 -10.10 1.05 -1.54
N GLY A 38 -9.90 1.47 -2.78
CA GLY A 38 -8.65 1.22 -3.50
C GLY A 38 -8.23 2.38 -4.38
N GLN A 39 -6.92 2.59 -4.47
CA GLN A 39 -6.31 3.56 -5.37
C GLN A 39 -5.35 2.85 -6.30
N ARG A 40 -5.46 3.14 -7.61
CA ARG A 40 -4.43 2.71 -8.57
C ARG A 40 -3.14 3.49 -8.29
N THR A 41 -2.07 2.75 -8.14
CA THR A 41 -0.73 3.28 -7.89
C THR A 41 0.22 2.70 -8.95
N GLU A 42 1.00 3.54 -9.58
CA GLU A 42 2.08 3.15 -10.49
C GLU A 42 3.39 3.12 -9.73
N VAL A 43 4.17 2.05 -9.93
CA VAL A 43 5.51 1.92 -9.38
C VAL A 43 6.46 2.71 -10.25
N ILE A 44 7.21 3.63 -9.64
CA ILE A 44 8.24 4.41 -10.31
C ILE A 44 9.58 4.10 -9.65
N GLY A 45 10.55 3.66 -10.47
CA GLY A 45 11.89 3.31 -10.02
C GLY A 45 12.06 1.84 -9.62
N SER A 46 13.22 1.52 -9.10
CA SER A 46 13.70 0.15 -8.91
C SER A 46 13.88 -0.25 -7.44
N SER A 47 13.44 0.57 -6.49
CA SER A 47 13.69 0.34 -5.05
C SER A 47 13.00 -0.91 -4.48
N MET A 48 12.00 -1.45 -5.16
CA MET A 48 11.25 -2.65 -4.75
C MET A 48 11.52 -3.88 -5.63
N VAL A 49 12.51 -3.80 -6.52
CA VAL A 49 12.96 -4.95 -7.33
C VAL A 49 13.56 -6.02 -6.39
N PRO A 50 13.28 -7.31 -6.60
CA PRO A 50 12.55 -7.92 -7.70
C PRO A 50 11.03 -8.03 -7.47
N THR A 51 10.52 -7.65 -6.30
CA THR A 51 9.11 -7.80 -5.96
C THR A 51 8.22 -6.93 -6.84
N LEU A 52 8.62 -5.66 -7.04
CA LEU A 52 7.92 -4.71 -7.90
C LEU A 52 8.93 -4.05 -8.84
N GLU A 53 8.55 -3.93 -10.10
CA GLU A 53 9.36 -3.32 -11.15
C GLU A 53 8.76 -1.98 -11.59
N ASP A 54 9.59 -1.14 -12.20
CA ASP A 54 9.17 0.12 -12.79
C ASP A 54 8.02 -0.09 -13.80
N GLY A 55 6.99 0.75 -13.74
CA GLY A 55 5.79 0.63 -14.56
C GLY A 55 4.77 -0.40 -14.09
N ASN A 56 5.02 -1.17 -13.02
CA ASN A 56 4.00 -2.03 -12.42
C ASN A 56 2.81 -1.18 -11.95
N GLN A 57 1.60 -1.68 -12.15
CA GLN A 57 0.38 -1.03 -11.70
C GLN A 57 -0.28 -1.84 -10.61
N LEU A 58 -0.54 -1.18 -9.50
CA LEU A 58 -1.02 -1.79 -8.27
C LEU A 58 -2.37 -1.20 -7.86
N ILE A 59 -3.10 -1.96 -7.06
CA ILE A 59 -4.16 -1.43 -6.20
C ILE A 59 -3.59 -1.28 -4.79
N THR A 60 -3.60 -0.05 -4.32
CA THR A 60 -3.34 0.27 -2.91
C THR A 60 -4.64 0.20 -2.14
N ASP A 61 -4.72 -0.74 -1.22
CA ASP A 61 -5.86 -0.93 -0.31
C ASP A 61 -5.76 0.08 0.85
N LYS A 62 -6.72 0.98 0.91
CA LYS A 62 -6.81 2.03 1.95
C LYS A 62 -7.70 1.63 3.12
N ILE A 63 -8.55 0.64 2.93
CA ILE A 63 -9.58 0.27 3.90
C ILE A 63 -9.05 -0.64 4.99
N THR A 64 -8.19 -1.59 4.66
CA THR A 64 -7.70 -2.60 5.60
C THR A 64 -7.13 -1.96 6.86
N TYR A 65 -6.37 -0.89 6.73
CA TYR A 65 -5.76 -0.19 7.86
C TYR A 65 -6.70 0.69 8.70
N HIS A 66 -8.01 0.67 8.41
CA HIS A 66 -9.04 1.16 9.32
C HIS A 66 -9.53 0.09 10.30
N PHE A 67 -9.25 -1.19 10.01
CA PHE A 67 -9.73 -2.34 10.80
C PHE A 67 -8.61 -3.15 11.44
N ARG A 68 -7.37 -3.05 10.93
CA ARG A 68 -6.18 -3.64 11.53
C ARG A 68 -4.98 -2.70 11.41
N GLU A 69 -3.98 -2.89 12.22
CA GLU A 69 -2.71 -2.21 12.07
C GLU A 69 -1.88 -2.84 10.93
N PRO A 70 -0.93 -2.05 10.34
CA PRO A 70 0.07 -2.61 9.45
C PRO A 70 0.87 -3.72 10.12
N GLU A 71 1.17 -4.77 9.39
CA GLU A 71 1.92 -5.93 9.85
C GLU A 71 3.33 -5.94 9.25
N ARG A 72 4.24 -6.70 9.90
CA ARG A 72 5.59 -6.91 9.36
C ARG A 72 5.49 -7.52 7.97
N PHE A 73 6.32 -7.02 7.06
CA PHE A 73 6.39 -7.35 5.64
C PHE A 73 5.26 -6.80 4.75
N ASP A 74 4.22 -6.15 5.30
CA ASP A 74 3.28 -5.41 4.45
C ASP A 74 4.06 -4.41 3.56
N ILE A 75 3.71 -4.35 2.28
CA ILE A 75 4.23 -3.32 1.37
C ILE A 75 3.32 -2.10 1.50
N VAL A 76 3.86 -1.01 2.02
CA VAL A 76 3.09 0.20 2.34
C VAL A 76 3.37 1.34 1.38
N VAL A 77 2.37 2.19 1.18
CA VAL A 77 2.44 3.42 0.39
C VAL A 77 2.29 4.61 1.33
N PHE A 78 3.23 5.54 1.27
CA PHE A 78 3.23 6.76 2.07
C PHE A 78 3.83 7.95 1.31
N PRO A 79 3.45 9.21 1.61
CA PRO A 79 4.01 10.39 0.97
C PRO A 79 5.43 10.64 1.46
N HIS A 80 6.29 11.07 0.54
CA HIS A 80 7.62 11.60 0.85
C HIS A 80 7.65 13.09 0.55
N ALA A 81 7.52 13.91 1.60
CA ALA A 81 7.31 15.34 1.49
C ALA A 81 8.41 16.13 0.71
N PRO A 82 9.71 15.81 0.84
CA PRO A 82 10.75 16.55 0.15
C PRO A 82 10.59 16.61 -1.37
N VAL A 83 10.05 15.54 -1.98
CA VAL A 83 9.91 15.44 -3.45
C VAL A 83 8.44 15.44 -3.91
N ASN A 84 7.49 15.53 -2.97
CA ASN A 84 6.05 15.47 -3.25
C ASN A 84 5.63 14.22 -4.05
N GLU A 85 6.26 13.10 -3.73
CA GLU A 85 6.03 11.79 -4.34
C GLU A 85 5.52 10.79 -3.30
N PHE A 86 5.05 9.64 -3.79
CA PHE A 86 4.68 8.52 -2.92
C PHE A 86 5.77 7.46 -2.96
N TYR A 87 6.20 7.01 -1.79
CA TYR A 87 7.13 5.90 -1.67
C TYR A 87 6.38 4.60 -1.42
N ILE A 88 6.93 3.53 -1.97
CA ILE A 88 6.48 2.16 -1.76
C ILE A 88 7.62 1.42 -1.12
N LYS A 89 7.43 0.90 0.10
CA LYS A 89 8.45 0.19 0.87
C LYS A 89 7.82 -0.95 1.66
N ARG A 90 8.65 -1.87 2.13
CA ARG A 90 8.26 -2.99 2.99
C ARG A 90 8.52 -2.67 4.45
N ILE A 91 7.56 -2.99 5.32
CA ILE A 91 7.71 -2.88 6.77
C ILE A 91 8.66 -3.96 7.26
N ILE A 92 9.69 -3.54 7.98
CA ILE A 92 10.69 -4.40 8.61
C ILE A 92 10.61 -4.31 10.13
N GLY A 93 10.52 -3.11 10.69
CA GLY A 93 10.37 -2.89 12.13
C GLY A 93 8.97 -2.42 12.47
N MET A 94 8.43 -2.92 13.58
CA MET A 94 7.13 -2.62 14.13
C MET A 94 7.22 -1.61 15.28
N PRO A 95 6.10 -0.93 15.64
CA PRO A 95 6.08 -0.01 16.77
C PRO A 95 6.66 -0.62 18.05
N GLY A 96 7.52 0.14 18.74
CA GLY A 96 8.15 -0.26 20.00
C GLY A 96 9.34 -1.22 19.87
N GLU A 97 9.68 -1.64 18.66
CA GLU A 97 10.83 -2.52 18.41
C GLU A 97 12.12 -1.74 18.23
N THR A 98 13.23 -2.41 18.51
CA THR A 98 14.57 -1.94 18.18
C THR A 98 15.04 -2.64 16.92
N VAL A 99 15.37 -1.87 15.89
CA VAL A 99 15.91 -2.37 14.60
C VAL A 99 17.40 -2.08 14.55
N GLU A 100 18.19 -3.07 14.22
CA GLU A 100 19.62 -2.95 13.98
C GLU A 100 19.99 -3.63 12.65
N ILE A 101 20.87 -3.01 11.90
CA ILE A 101 21.47 -3.61 10.70
C ILE A 101 22.96 -3.66 10.94
N ALA A 102 23.50 -4.86 11.04
CA ALA A 102 24.94 -5.08 11.23
C ALA A 102 25.72 -4.79 9.95
N ASP A 103 27.04 -4.66 10.08
CA ASP A 103 27.95 -4.38 8.96
C ASP A 103 27.95 -5.51 7.91
N ASP A 104 27.62 -6.75 8.31
CA ASP A 104 27.48 -7.90 7.42
C ASP A 104 26.10 -7.97 6.73
N GLY A 105 25.22 -7.00 7.00
CA GLY A 105 23.89 -6.90 6.44
C GLY A 105 22.80 -7.67 7.17
N THR A 106 23.14 -8.36 8.27
CA THR A 106 22.14 -9.04 9.09
C THR A 106 21.25 -8.04 9.79
N ILE A 107 19.93 -8.25 9.69
CA ILE A 107 18.92 -7.43 10.35
C ILE A 107 18.53 -8.08 11.67
N TYR A 108 18.54 -7.30 12.74
CA TYR A 108 18.09 -7.72 14.07
C TYR A 108 16.86 -6.92 14.49
N ILE A 109 15.90 -7.63 15.09
CA ILE A 109 14.74 -7.04 15.76
C ILE A 109 14.81 -7.42 17.23
N ASN A 110 14.90 -6.43 18.10
CA ASN A 110 15.07 -6.62 19.56
C ASN A 110 16.26 -7.54 19.92
N GLY A 111 17.32 -7.51 19.11
CA GLY A 111 18.51 -8.33 19.29
C GLY A 111 18.42 -9.76 18.73
N GLU A 112 17.30 -10.16 18.13
CA GLU A 112 17.12 -11.44 17.44
C GLU A 112 17.21 -11.26 15.92
N VAL A 113 17.84 -12.23 15.25
CA VAL A 113 17.97 -12.20 13.79
C VAL A 113 16.59 -12.25 13.14
N LEU A 114 16.32 -11.28 12.25
CA LEU A 114 15.14 -11.31 11.43
C LEU A 114 15.35 -12.25 10.23
N GLU A 115 14.63 -13.34 10.21
CA GLU A 115 14.58 -14.20 9.03
C GLU A 115 13.67 -13.58 7.98
N GLU A 116 14.25 -13.19 6.83
CA GLU A 116 13.50 -12.64 5.71
C GLU A 116 14.16 -13.05 4.38
N ASN A 117 13.38 -13.08 3.31
CA ASN A 117 13.85 -13.47 1.97
C ASN A 117 13.48 -12.46 0.88
N TYR A 118 13.15 -11.23 1.27
CA TYR A 118 12.74 -10.17 0.35
C TYR A 118 13.90 -9.34 -0.15
N GLY A 119 14.96 -9.22 0.67
CA GLY A 119 16.11 -8.39 0.33
C GLY A 119 16.85 -8.88 -0.91
N TYR A 120 17.03 -7.98 -1.87
CA TYR A 120 17.86 -8.16 -3.05
C TYR A 120 19.07 -7.24 -2.97
N GLY A 121 20.26 -7.80 -3.24
CA GLY A 121 21.52 -7.09 -3.07
C GLY A 121 22.00 -7.04 -1.62
N GLU A 122 23.09 -6.33 -1.40
CA GLU A 122 23.71 -6.21 -0.09
C GLU A 122 22.94 -5.22 0.80
N THR A 123 22.49 -5.69 1.96
CA THR A 123 21.92 -4.80 2.98
C THR A 123 23.04 -4.12 3.74
N ARG A 124 23.05 -2.80 3.81
CA ARG A 124 24.01 -2.01 4.59
C ARG A 124 23.28 -1.06 5.52
N PRO A 125 23.87 -0.70 6.69
CA PRO A 125 23.24 0.23 7.64
C PRO A 125 23.10 1.65 7.11
N GLN A 126 23.84 2.03 6.07
CA GLN A 126 23.83 3.36 5.44
C GLN A 126 24.15 4.47 6.47
N GLU A 127 23.18 5.40 6.73
CA GLU A 127 23.35 6.50 7.68
C GLU A 127 22.96 6.13 9.13
N MET A 128 22.57 4.87 9.38
CA MET A 128 22.32 4.41 10.75
C MET A 128 23.61 4.40 11.54
N SER A 129 23.56 4.91 12.77
CA SER A 129 24.71 4.94 13.68
C SER A 129 24.60 3.89 14.81
N GLY A 130 23.79 2.86 14.61
CA GLY A 130 23.50 1.80 15.57
C GLY A 130 22.01 1.44 15.60
N PRO A 131 21.58 0.69 16.64
CA PRO A 131 20.20 0.30 16.80
C PRO A 131 19.24 1.51 16.87
N VAL A 132 18.09 1.39 16.21
CA VAL A 132 17.02 2.41 16.17
C VAL A 132 15.83 1.89 16.95
N LEU A 133 15.47 2.54 18.04
CA LEU A 133 14.24 2.27 18.79
C LEU A 133 13.07 3.00 18.11
N LEU A 134 12.04 2.25 17.73
CA LEU A 134 10.82 2.77 17.12
C LEU A 134 9.85 3.27 18.21
N GLY A 135 9.20 4.41 17.95
CA GLY A 135 8.11 4.90 18.79
C GLY A 135 6.85 4.02 18.66
N ASP A 136 5.86 4.28 19.54
CA ASP A 136 4.61 3.49 19.62
C ASP A 136 3.76 3.50 18.33
N ASN A 137 4.02 4.42 17.43
CA ASN A 137 3.30 4.57 16.17
C ASN A 137 4.26 4.73 14.97
N GLU A 138 5.44 4.19 15.06
CA GLU A 138 6.47 4.29 14.03
C GLU A 138 6.83 2.94 13.46
N TYR A 139 7.07 2.92 12.17
CA TYR A 139 7.49 1.75 11.41
C TYR A 139 8.84 2.01 10.76
N PHE A 140 9.70 0.99 10.75
CA PHE A 140 10.93 1.00 9.99
C PHE A 140 10.70 0.26 8.67
N VAL A 141 11.00 0.92 7.56
CA VAL A 141 10.73 0.36 6.23
C VAL A 141 11.99 0.26 5.40
N LEU A 142 12.09 -0.80 4.60
CA LEU A 142 13.14 -0.99 3.61
C LEU A 142 12.56 -1.19 2.21
N GLY A 143 13.32 -0.80 1.20
CA GLY A 143 13.08 -1.29 -0.14
C GLY A 143 13.62 -2.70 -0.30
N ASP A 144 12.99 -3.51 -1.15
CA ASP A 144 13.47 -4.86 -1.42
C ASP A 144 14.81 -4.83 -2.17
N ASN A 145 15.04 -3.85 -3.04
CA ASN A 145 16.36 -3.59 -3.61
C ASN A 145 17.22 -2.79 -2.63
N ARG A 146 17.93 -3.50 -1.78
CA ARG A 146 18.71 -2.96 -0.66
C ARG A 146 19.82 -2.00 -1.06
N GLU A 147 20.37 -2.14 -2.25
CA GLU A 147 21.52 -1.35 -2.72
C GLU A 147 21.12 0.05 -3.19
N VAL A 148 19.92 0.20 -3.77
CA VAL A 148 19.50 1.47 -4.38
C VAL A 148 18.34 2.16 -3.66
N SER A 149 17.75 1.52 -2.65
CA SER A 149 16.58 2.04 -1.97
C SER A 149 16.94 3.20 -1.04
N LEU A 150 16.26 4.34 -1.24
CA LEU A 150 16.16 5.39 -0.24
C LEU A 150 15.00 5.04 0.70
N ASP A 151 15.32 4.71 1.96
CA ASP A 151 14.38 4.16 2.95
C ASP A 151 14.78 4.56 4.38
N SER A 152 14.23 3.89 5.42
CA SER A 152 14.44 4.27 6.82
C SER A 152 15.90 4.25 7.29
N ARG A 153 16.82 3.66 6.53
CA ARG A 153 18.26 3.72 6.80
C ARG A 153 18.83 5.11 6.60
N TYR A 154 18.14 5.97 5.88
CA TYR A 154 18.56 7.35 5.61
C TYR A 154 17.73 8.32 6.45
N ARG A 155 18.38 9.33 7.03
CA ARG A 155 17.74 10.34 7.90
C ARG A 155 16.66 11.14 7.19
N GLU A 156 16.78 11.27 5.88
CA GLU A 156 15.79 11.98 5.04
C GLU A 156 14.43 11.28 5.08
N VAL A 157 14.41 9.96 5.13
CA VAL A 157 13.18 9.14 5.23
C VAL A 157 12.84 8.88 6.69
N GLY A 158 13.79 8.34 7.46
CA GLY A 158 13.62 8.01 8.87
C GLY A 158 12.53 6.99 9.14
N ASN A 159 12.03 6.97 10.37
CA ASN A 159 10.91 6.14 10.78
C ASN A 159 9.61 6.70 10.22
N ILE A 160 8.70 5.83 9.80
CA ILE A 160 7.45 6.20 9.15
C ILE A 160 6.31 6.20 10.18
N PRO A 161 5.74 7.37 10.52
CA PRO A 161 4.59 7.43 11.41
C PRO A 161 3.37 6.72 10.79
N ARG A 162 2.63 5.98 11.61
CA ARG A 162 1.38 5.31 11.21
C ARG A 162 0.41 6.25 10.48
N SER A 163 0.35 7.51 10.92
CA SER A 163 -0.58 8.51 10.41
C SER A 163 -0.37 8.90 8.94
N ILE A 164 0.83 8.70 8.39
CA ILE A 164 1.12 9.01 6.99
C ILE A 164 1.01 7.79 6.06
N ILE A 165 0.87 6.58 6.61
CA ILE A 165 0.66 5.38 5.79
C ILE A 165 -0.73 5.44 5.17
N ILE A 166 -0.78 5.54 3.84
CA ILE A 166 -2.02 5.65 3.06
C ILE A 166 -2.74 4.31 2.97
N GLY A 167 -1.98 3.23 2.75
CA GLY A 167 -2.54 1.91 2.58
C GLY A 167 -1.48 0.87 2.20
N ARG A 168 -1.93 -0.34 1.95
CA ARG A 168 -1.13 -1.49 1.55
C ARG A 168 -1.18 -1.68 0.03
N ALA A 169 -0.03 -1.87 -0.61
CA ALA A 169 0.02 -2.40 -1.96
C ALA A 169 -0.44 -3.86 -1.91
N TRP A 170 -1.61 -4.15 -2.48
CA TRP A 170 -2.30 -5.42 -2.27
C TRP A 170 -2.39 -6.28 -3.52
N LEU A 171 -2.70 -5.68 -4.67
CA LEU A 171 -2.94 -6.40 -5.91
C LEU A 171 -2.13 -5.77 -7.04
N ARG A 172 -1.36 -6.57 -7.77
CA ARG A 172 -0.73 -6.16 -9.02
C ARG A 172 -1.70 -6.36 -10.17
N LEU A 173 -2.01 -5.26 -10.89
CA LEU A 173 -2.88 -5.26 -12.07
C LEU A 173 -2.10 -5.49 -13.37
N TYR A 174 -0.89 -4.95 -13.46
CA TYR A 174 -0.03 -5.00 -14.64
C TYR A 174 1.44 -5.14 -14.20
N PRO A 175 2.25 -5.91 -14.93
CA PRO A 175 1.95 -6.62 -16.18
C PRO A 175 1.01 -7.81 -15.97
N PHE A 176 0.25 -8.19 -17.02
CA PHE A 176 -0.82 -9.21 -16.91
C PHE A 176 -0.30 -10.63 -16.66
N ASP A 177 0.92 -10.93 -17.08
CA ASP A 177 1.60 -12.20 -16.80
C ASP A 177 2.01 -12.36 -15.33
N GLN A 178 2.07 -11.25 -14.59
CA GLN A 178 2.34 -11.20 -13.16
C GLN A 178 1.11 -10.74 -12.34
N PHE A 179 -0.08 -10.75 -12.94
CA PHE A 179 -1.31 -10.38 -12.23
C PHE A 179 -1.52 -11.25 -11.00
N GLY A 180 -1.76 -10.63 -9.85
CA GLY A 180 -2.00 -11.37 -8.61
C GLY A 180 -1.83 -10.55 -7.34
N LEU A 181 -2.16 -11.21 -6.23
CA LEU A 181 -1.99 -10.62 -4.91
C LEU A 181 -0.49 -10.49 -4.57
N LEU A 182 -0.15 -9.37 -3.97
CA LEU A 182 1.15 -9.16 -3.34
C LEU A 182 1.07 -9.74 -1.92
N THR A 183 1.21 -11.06 -1.84
CA THR A 183 1.18 -11.78 -0.58
C THR A 183 2.58 -11.96 -0.05
N ASP A 184 2.71 -11.91 1.27
CA ASP A 184 3.91 -12.37 1.95
C ASP A 184 4.05 -13.88 1.70
N LYS A 185 5.11 -14.29 1.03
CA LYS A 185 5.44 -15.70 0.79
C LYS A 185 6.63 -16.08 1.64
#